data_32a6087308cc2306a99ebc98c5674676
#
_entry.id   32a6087308cc2306a99ebc98c5674676
#
_cell.length_a   1.000
_cell.length_b   1.000
_cell.length_c   1.000
_cell.angle_alpha   90.00
_cell.angle_beta   90.00
_cell.angle_gamma   90.00
#
_symmetry.space_group_name_H-M   'P 1'
#
loop_
_entity.id
_entity.type
_entity.pdbx_description
1 polymer ?
#
loop_
_entity_poly.entity_id
_entity_poly.type
_entity_poly.pdbx_seq_one_letter_code
_entity_poly.pdbx_strand_id
1 'polypeptide(L)'
;MKKFISIGTAIATALLFVAPLPSIAGHWYVGGTLHNATAGEWHKSSYENKLATAANWTLMDPNIRKISNKSSSMETVRPYAIELVACVDQVSAGDSYDKKYVSNLAAACMVSMGW
;
A
#
# COMPACT_ATOMS: atom_id res chain seq x y z
N MET A 1 19.12 -42.80 -19.67
CA MET A 1 18.77 -42.47 -19.35
C MET A 1 18.21 -42.02 -18.84
N LYS A 2 18.11 -41.86 -18.78
CA LYS A 2 17.55 -41.33 -18.23
C LYS A 2 17.23 -40.63 -17.50
N LYS A 3 17.30 -40.61 -17.37
CA LYS A 3 17.02 -39.95 -16.63
C LYS A 3 16.61 -39.06 -16.24
N PHE A 4 16.70 -38.95 -16.53
CA PHE A 4 16.34 -38.02 -16.13
C PHE A 4 15.59 -37.42 -15.92
N ILE A 5 15.69 -37.59 -16.42
CA ILE A 5 14.96 -37.08 -16.20
C ILE A 5 14.47 -36.58 -15.58
N SER A 6 14.66 -36.69 -15.58
CA SER A 6 14.15 -36.16 -14.88
C SER A 6 13.87 -35.39 -14.33
N ILE A 7 14.15 -35.20 -14.66
CA ILE A 7 13.81 -34.46 -14.12
C ILE A 7 13.26 -33.71 -13.77
N GLY A 8 13.36 -33.70 -14.07
CA GLY A 8 12.74 -32.90 -13.78
C GLY A 8 12.18 -32.38 -13.42
N THR A 9 12.18 -32.51 -13.60
CA THR A 9 11.52 -31.99 -13.13
C THR A 9 11.17 -31.32 -12.45
N ALA A 10 11.44 -31.37 -12.55
CA ALA A 10 11.08 -30.69 -11.82
C ALA A 10 10.79 -29.85 -11.47
N ILE A 11 10.95 -29.62 -11.70
CA ILE A 11 10.60 -28.81 -11.32
C ILE A 11 9.95 -28.16 -11.07
N ALA A 12 10.08 -28.28 -11.37
CA ALA A 12 9.43 -27.63 -11.09
C ALA A 12 8.90 -27.11 -10.57
N THR A 13 9.05 -27.18 -10.64
CA THR A 13 8.54 -26.69 -10.00
C THR A 13 8.31 -25.96 -9.37
N ALA A 14 8.60 -25.80 -9.52
CA ALA A 14 8.40 -25.16 -8.86
C ALA A 14 8.07 -24.35 -8.54
N LEU A 15 8.12 -24.19 -8.87
CA LEU A 15 7.82 -23.46 -8.55
C LEU A 15 7.19 -22.89 -8.16
N LEU A 16 7.13 -22.87 -8.36
CA LEU A 16 6.59 -22.46 -7.95
C LEU A 16 6.25 -21.90 -7.25
N PHE A 17 6.36 -21.75 -7.15
CA PHE A 17 6.11 -21.33 -6.37
C PHE A 17 5.72 -20.67 -5.82
N VAL A 18 5.73 -20.47 -6.08
CA VAL A 18 5.51 -20.02 -5.52
C VAL A 18 5.00 -19.28 -5.16
N ALA A 19 4.73 -19.11 -5.30
CA ALA A 19 4.32 -18.52 -4.87
C ALA A 19 3.74 -18.06 -4.28
N PRO A 20 3.51 -18.05 -3.99
CA PRO A 20 2.86 -17.68 -3.27
C PRO A 20 2.35 -17.02 -2.79
N LEU A 21 2.23 -16.56 -2.79
CA LEU A 21 1.79 -16.03 -2.41
C LEU A 21 1.12 -15.42 -1.98
N PRO A 22 1.12 -15.21 -1.96
CA PRO A 22 0.53 -14.51 -1.52
C PRO A 22 -0.50 -13.97 -1.27
N SER A 23 -0.77 -13.78 -1.71
CA SER A 23 -1.68 -13.20 -1.49
C SER A 23 -2.33 -13.28 -0.43
N ILE A 24 -1.80 -13.76 -0.03
CA ILE A 24 -2.19 -13.84 0.93
C ILE A 24 -2.75 -12.94 1.60
N ALA A 25 -2.32 -12.22 1.61
CA ALA A 25 -2.79 -11.25 2.37
C ALA A 25 -4.16 -10.89 2.09
N GLY A 26 -4.54 -10.80 0.98
CA GLY A 26 -5.90 -10.65 0.62
C GLY A 26 -6.60 -9.35 0.94
N HIS A 27 -6.12 -8.58 1.89
CA HIS A 27 -6.77 -7.34 2.28
C HIS A 27 -5.98 -6.14 1.75
N TRP A 28 -6.67 -5.24 1.05
CA TRP A 28 -6.07 -4.06 0.44
C TRP A 28 -5.38 -3.14 1.46
N TYR A 29 -5.80 -3.20 2.72
CA TYR A 29 -5.32 -2.32 3.78
C TYR A 29 -4.21 -2.94 4.64
N VAL A 30 -3.70 -4.10 4.26
CA VAL A 30 -2.67 -4.83 5.02
C VAL A 30 -1.34 -4.76 4.29
N GLY A 31 -0.27 -4.61 5.04
CA GLY A 31 1.08 -4.72 4.47
C GLY A 31 1.68 -3.42 3.97
N GLY A 32 1.13 -2.28 4.34
CA GLY A 32 1.73 -1.01 3.96
C GLY A 32 3.04 -0.79 4.69
N THR A 33 4.08 -0.39 3.96
CA THR A 33 5.43 -0.23 4.50
C THR A 33 6.02 1.15 4.27
N LEU A 34 5.22 2.12 3.84
CA LEU A 34 5.73 3.43 3.41
C LEU A 34 5.58 4.53 4.46
N HIS A 35 5.34 4.15 5.71
CA HIS A 35 5.08 5.12 6.78
C HIS A 35 6.26 6.06 7.03
N ASN A 36 7.49 5.57 6.81
CA ASN A 36 8.70 6.37 6.98
C ASN A 36 9.42 6.64 5.65
N ALA A 37 8.73 6.43 4.55
CA ALA A 37 9.33 6.59 3.23
C ALA A 37 9.50 8.05 2.86
N THR A 38 10.49 8.32 2.02
CA THR A 38 10.60 9.59 1.34
C THR A 38 9.68 9.62 0.13
N ALA A 39 9.43 10.80 -0.43
CA ALA A 39 8.62 10.92 -1.64
C ALA A 39 9.22 10.12 -2.80
N GLY A 40 10.56 10.11 -2.91
CA GLY A 40 11.22 9.31 -3.95
C GLY A 40 10.92 7.83 -3.80
N GLU A 41 10.98 7.32 -2.57
CA GLU A 41 10.64 5.91 -2.30
C GLU A 41 9.16 5.63 -2.54
N TRP A 42 8.31 6.56 -2.16
CA TRP A 42 6.88 6.46 -2.39
C TRP A 42 6.57 6.27 -3.89
N HIS A 43 7.16 7.12 -4.73
CA HIS A 43 6.89 7.06 -6.17
C HIS A 43 7.36 5.77 -6.83
N LYS A 44 8.35 5.11 -6.25
CA LYS A 44 8.85 3.83 -6.76
C LYS A 44 8.05 2.62 -6.28
N SER A 45 7.14 2.83 -5.36
CA SER A 45 6.40 1.74 -4.73
C SER A 45 5.14 1.41 -5.53
N SER A 46 4.61 0.22 -5.31
CA SER A 46 3.39 -0.21 -5.95
C SER A 46 2.19 0.57 -5.42
N TYR A 47 1.15 0.66 -6.22
CA TYR A 47 -0.09 1.29 -5.80
C TYR A 47 -0.69 0.56 -4.58
N GLU A 48 -0.58 -0.77 -4.57
CA GLU A 48 -1.08 -1.57 -3.45
C GLU A 48 -0.42 -1.18 -2.13
N ASN A 49 0.90 -0.98 -2.16
CA ASN A 49 1.62 -0.57 -0.95
C ASN A 49 1.23 0.86 -0.53
N LYS A 50 1.12 1.77 -1.50
CA LYS A 50 0.66 3.13 -1.23
C LYS A 50 -0.72 3.13 -0.57
N LEU A 51 -1.64 2.34 -1.12
CA LEU A 51 -3.01 2.30 -0.63
C LEU A 51 -3.09 1.70 0.77
N ALA A 52 -2.36 0.62 1.03
CA ALA A 52 -2.32 0.01 2.35
C ALA A 52 -1.73 0.95 3.40
N THR A 53 -0.68 1.69 3.03
CA THR A 53 -0.09 2.69 3.91
C THR A 53 -1.08 3.82 4.17
N ALA A 54 -1.74 4.30 3.13
CA ALA A 54 -2.74 5.36 3.25
C ALA A 54 -3.92 4.93 4.13
N ALA A 55 -4.29 3.66 4.10
CA ALA A 55 -5.35 3.15 4.97
C ALA A 55 -5.00 3.36 6.44
N ASN A 56 -3.75 3.11 6.82
CA ASN A 56 -3.31 3.35 8.19
C ASN A 56 -3.37 4.82 8.55
N TRP A 57 -2.93 5.68 7.65
CA TRP A 57 -2.96 7.13 7.90
C TRP A 57 -4.40 7.65 8.04
N THR A 58 -5.31 7.22 7.17
CA THR A 58 -6.70 7.68 7.24
C THR A 58 -7.35 7.29 8.56
N LEU A 59 -7.00 6.13 9.11
CA LEU A 59 -7.54 5.69 10.40
C LEU A 59 -7.01 6.50 11.58
N MET A 60 -6.00 7.32 11.38
CA MET A 60 -5.54 8.25 12.41
C MET A 60 -6.50 9.43 12.55
N ASP A 61 -7.32 9.70 11.56
CA ASP A 61 -8.34 10.73 11.64
C ASP A 61 -9.52 10.22 12.46
N PRO A 62 -9.93 10.93 13.52
CA PRO A 62 -11.02 10.45 14.39
C PRO A 62 -12.35 10.29 13.65
N ASN A 63 -12.63 11.12 12.67
CA ASN A 63 -13.89 11.05 11.94
C ASN A 63 -13.92 9.81 11.05
N ILE A 64 -12.81 9.53 10.38
CA ILE A 64 -12.71 8.32 9.53
C ILE A 64 -12.79 7.07 10.40
N ARG A 65 -12.10 7.09 11.55
CA ARG A 65 -12.14 5.96 12.46
C ARG A 65 -13.56 5.69 12.97
N LYS A 66 -14.33 6.74 13.23
CA LYS A 66 -15.72 6.60 13.61
C LYS A 66 -16.54 5.92 12.52
N ILE A 67 -16.33 6.32 11.27
CA ILE A 67 -17.03 5.73 10.13
C ILE A 67 -16.71 4.24 10.04
N SER A 68 -15.45 3.89 10.17
CA SER A 68 -15.01 2.49 10.13
C SER A 68 -15.63 1.69 11.26
N ASN A 69 -15.59 2.22 12.48
CA ASN A 69 -16.13 1.52 13.64
C ASN A 69 -17.63 1.31 13.53
N LYS A 70 -18.35 2.31 13.03
CA LYS A 70 -19.80 2.24 12.90
C LYS A 70 -20.23 1.17 11.89
N SER A 71 -19.49 1.04 10.80
CA SER A 71 -19.80 0.07 9.75
C SER A 71 -19.21 -1.30 10.01
N SER A 72 -18.23 -1.39 10.91
CA SER A 72 -17.44 -2.60 11.16
C SER A 72 -16.76 -3.12 9.87
N SER A 73 -16.39 -2.21 8.97
CA SER A 73 -15.83 -2.59 7.70
C SER A 73 -14.78 -1.58 7.24
N MET A 74 -13.63 -2.11 6.80
CA MET A 74 -12.58 -1.29 6.21
C MET A 74 -12.95 -0.79 4.82
N GLU A 75 -13.96 -1.38 4.19
CA GLU A 75 -14.39 -0.90 2.87
C GLU A 75 -14.92 0.54 2.91
N THR A 76 -15.43 0.97 4.06
CA THR A 76 -15.87 2.36 4.22
C THR A 76 -14.72 3.34 4.26
N VAL A 77 -13.52 2.87 4.57
CA VAL A 77 -12.30 3.69 4.62
C VAL A 77 -11.65 3.81 3.23
N ARG A 78 -11.92 2.86 2.36
CA ARG A 78 -11.23 2.75 1.08
C ARG A 78 -11.29 4.01 0.21
N PRO A 79 -12.46 4.66 0.05
CA PRO A 79 -12.51 5.89 -0.75
C PRO A 79 -11.60 6.98 -0.20
N TYR A 80 -11.50 7.09 1.11
CA TYR A 80 -10.63 8.09 1.74
C TYR A 80 -9.16 7.76 1.52
N ALA A 81 -8.79 6.48 1.61
CA ALA A 81 -7.42 6.06 1.35
C ALA A 81 -7.04 6.33 -0.11
N ILE A 82 -7.95 6.08 -1.04
CA ILE A 82 -7.71 6.35 -2.47
C ILE A 82 -7.48 7.84 -2.69
N GLU A 83 -8.31 8.70 -2.07
CA GLU A 83 -8.13 10.14 -2.16
C GLU A 83 -6.81 10.59 -1.59
N LEU A 84 -6.41 10.00 -0.46
CA LEU A 84 -5.14 10.36 0.17
C LEU A 84 -3.96 10.00 -0.72
N VAL A 85 -3.97 8.81 -1.32
CA VAL A 85 -2.92 8.42 -2.27
C VAL A 85 -2.83 9.42 -3.41
N ALA A 86 -3.96 9.80 -3.98
CA ALA A 86 -4.00 10.75 -5.09
C ALA A 86 -3.43 12.10 -4.68
N CYS A 87 -3.78 12.57 -3.49
CA CYS A 87 -3.27 13.85 -2.99
C CYS A 87 -1.76 13.79 -2.77
N VAL A 88 -1.26 12.73 -2.13
CA VAL A 88 0.17 12.58 -1.87
C VAL A 88 0.93 12.49 -3.19
N ASP A 89 0.43 11.71 -4.15
CA ASP A 89 1.06 11.62 -5.48
C ASP A 89 1.16 13.00 -6.12
N GLN A 90 0.13 13.80 -6.00
CA GLN A 90 0.07 15.11 -6.64
C GLN A 90 0.98 16.12 -5.96
N VAL A 91 0.93 16.22 -4.63
CA VAL A 91 1.73 17.21 -3.91
C VAL A 91 3.20 16.85 -3.85
N SER A 92 3.55 15.59 -4.04
CA SER A 92 4.92 15.11 -4.01
C SER A 92 5.55 15.02 -5.39
N ALA A 93 4.83 15.41 -6.43
CA ALA A 93 5.38 15.39 -7.78
C ALA A 93 6.53 16.39 -7.90
N GLY A 94 7.58 15.98 -8.59
CA GLY A 94 8.74 16.83 -8.82
C GLY A 94 9.90 16.49 -7.89
N ASP A 95 11.10 16.70 -8.42
CA ASP A 95 12.34 16.28 -7.76
C ASP A 95 12.59 16.98 -6.45
N SER A 96 12.03 18.17 -6.28
CA SER A 96 12.27 18.96 -5.05
C SER A 96 11.71 18.28 -3.80
N TYR A 97 10.80 17.32 -3.98
CA TYR A 97 10.19 16.61 -2.85
C TYR A 97 10.83 15.25 -2.56
N ASP A 98 11.79 14.80 -3.39
CA ASP A 98 12.30 13.44 -3.31
C ASP A 98 12.77 13.04 -1.91
N LYS A 99 13.33 13.98 -1.15
CA LYS A 99 13.85 13.70 0.19
C LYS A 99 12.88 14.04 1.32
N LYS A 100 11.69 14.53 0.98
CA LYS A 100 10.67 14.83 1.99
C LYS A 100 9.97 13.55 2.41
N TYR A 101 9.63 13.47 3.69
CA TYR A 101 8.89 12.31 4.19
C TYR A 101 7.43 12.37 3.77
N VAL A 102 6.94 11.28 3.21
CA VAL A 102 5.55 11.24 2.73
C VAL A 102 4.55 11.37 3.87
N SER A 103 4.90 10.96 5.09
CA SER A 103 4.00 11.12 6.23
C SER A 103 3.65 12.58 6.48
N ASN A 104 4.61 13.49 6.26
CA ASN A 104 4.35 14.93 6.40
C ASN A 104 3.43 15.44 5.28
N LEU A 105 3.62 14.93 4.08
CA LEU A 105 2.78 15.30 2.95
C LEU A 105 1.37 14.74 3.12
N ALA A 106 1.25 13.51 3.64
CA ALA A 106 -0.03 12.90 3.93
C ALA A 106 -0.79 13.68 4.99
N ALA A 107 -0.09 14.12 6.04
CA ALA A 107 -0.72 14.92 7.09
C ALA A 107 -1.26 16.24 6.51
N ALA A 108 -0.48 16.90 5.66
CA ALA A 108 -0.94 18.13 5.01
C ALA A 108 -2.15 17.88 4.12
N CYS A 109 -2.15 16.76 3.39
CA CYS A 109 -3.29 16.37 2.57
C CYS A 109 -4.54 16.16 3.41
N MET A 110 -4.41 15.46 4.54
CA MET A 110 -5.56 15.19 5.40
C MET A 110 -6.16 16.47 5.97
N VAL A 111 -5.29 17.42 6.35
CA VAL A 111 -5.74 18.73 6.82
C VAL A 111 -6.50 19.47 5.71
N SER A 112 -5.96 19.47 4.50
CA SER A 112 -6.59 20.21 3.41
C SER A 112 -7.88 19.58 2.93
N MET A 113 -8.04 18.27 3.11
CA MET A 113 -9.30 17.58 2.77
C MET A 113 -10.41 17.84 3.77
N GLY A 114 -10.07 18.20 4.99
CA GLY A 114 -11.05 18.60 5.99
C GLY A 114 -11.94 17.48 6.50
N TRP A 115 -11.42 16.27 6.53
CA TRP A 115 -12.20 15.12 7.03
C TRP A 115 -12.67 15.21 8.47
#